data_a76337f25fa1c98a3816884af84f57d4
#
_entry.id   a76337f25fa1c98a3816884af84f57d4
#
_cell.length_a   1.000
_cell.length_b   1.000
_cell.length_c   1.000
_cell.angle_alpha   90.00
_cell.angle_beta   90.00
_cell.angle_gamma   90.00
#
_symmetry.space_group_name_H-M   'P 1'
#
loop_
_entity.id
_entity.type
_entity.pdbx_description
1 polymer ?
#
loop_
_entity_poly.entity_id
_entity_poly.type
_entity_poly.pdbx_seq_one_letter_code
_entity_poly.pdbx_strand_id
1 'polypeptide(L)'
;MKQDAYAMTLLFDYYGELLTEKQKTCFDLYYNQDLSLSEIAEEAGITRQGVHDTLARAESVLRNMEDKTGCIARAERTQAALREICASAQALLSVPEASAQ
;
A
#
# COMPACT_ATOMS: atom_id res chain seq x y z
N MET A 1 -12.30 10.76 -2.29
CA MET A 1 -11.70 10.20 -1.10
C MET A 1 -10.88 8.96 -1.36
N LYS A 2 -11.36 8.05 -2.18
CA LYS A 2 -10.60 6.85 -2.56
C LYS A 2 -9.59 7.23 -3.63
N GLN A 3 -8.55 7.91 -3.22
CA GLN A 3 -7.62 8.46 -4.19
C GLN A 3 -6.63 7.39 -4.59
N ASP A 4 -5.70 7.02 -4.31
CA ASP A 4 -4.78 6.01 -4.81
C ASP A 4 -4.94 4.73 -4.00
N ALA A 5 -5.89 3.90 -4.40
CA ALA A 5 -6.17 2.66 -3.67
C ALA A 5 -4.94 1.76 -3.55
N TYR A 6 -4.12 1.70 -4.59
CA TYR A 6 -2.91 0.89 -4.55
C TYR A 6 -1.93 1.41 -3.50
N ALA A 7 -1.68 2.72 -3.50
CA ALA A 7 -0.76 3.32 -2.54
C ALA A 7 -1.26 3.16 -1.11
N MET A 8 -2.56 3.34 -0.89
CA MET A 8 -3.13 3.18 0.44
C MET A 8 -3.07 1.74 0.92
N THR A 9 -3.31 0.77 0.03
CA THR A 9 -3.22 -0.64 0.37
C THR A 9 -1.78 -1.01 0.73
N LEU A 10 -0.81 -0.48 0.01
CA LEU A 10 0.60 -0.72 0.29
C LEU A 10 1.00 -0.13 1.65
N LEU A 11 0.55 1.07 1.94
CA LEU A 11 0.77 1.68 3.26
C LEU A 11 0.17 0.84 4.37
N PHE A 12 -1.02 0.30 4.15
CA PHE A 12 -1.67 -0.57 5.13
C PHE A 12 -0.89 -1.87 5.33
N ASP A 13 -0.37 -2.45 4.26
CA ASP A 13 0.44 -3.66 4.37
C ASP A 13 1.68 -3.44 5.23
N TYR A 14 2.32 -2.28 5.11
CA TYR A 14 3.52 -1.97 5.88
C TYR A 14 3.22 -1.51 7.31
N TYR A 15 2.21 -0.66 7.48
CA TYR A 15 2.00 0.05 8.74
C TYR A 15 0.65 -0.20 9.39
N GLY A 16 -0.15 -1.10 8.85
CA GLY A 16 -1.52 -1.33 9.34
C GLY A 16 -1.61 -1.72 10.80
N GLU A 17 -0.58 -2.35 11.33
CA GLU A 17 -0.54 -2.76 12.73
C GLU A 17 -0.57 -1.56 13.69
N LEU A 18 -0.24 -0.37 13.21
CA LEU A 18 -0.29 0.85 14.02
C LEU A 18 -1.70 1.40 14.18
N LEU A 19 -2.64 0.91 13.38
CA LEU A 19 -4.03 1.36 13.43
C LEU A 19 -4.78 0.68 14.55
N THR A 20 -5.82 1.38 15.07
CA THR A 20 -6.75 0.76 16.01
C THR A 20 -7.60 -0.27 15.27
N GLU A 21 -8.24 -1.16 16.00
CA GLU A 21 -9.12 -2.17 15.40
C GLU A 21 -10.23 -1.53 14.59
N LYS A 22 -10.81 -0.44 15.09
CA LYS A 22 -11.85 0.29 14.38
C LYS A 22 -11.33 0.86 13.07
N GLN A 23 -10.13 1.43 13.09
CA GLN A 23 -9.50 1.97 11.89
C GLN A 23 -9.18 0.87 10.88
N LYS A 24 -8.66 -0.26 11.35
CA LYS A 24 -8.38 -1.41 10.48
C LYS A 24 -9.65 -1.92 9.81
N THR A 25 -10.71 -2.08 10.58
CA THR A 25 -11.97 -2.58 10.06
C THR A 25 -12.55 -1.64 9.00
N CYS A 26 -12.59 -0.35 9.31
CA CYS A 26 -13.10 0.64 8.33
C CYS A 26 -12.25 0.67 7.07
N PHE A 27 -10.94 0.61 7.23
CA PHE A 27 -10.02 0.62 6.09
C PHE A 27 -10.26 -0.61 5.20
N ASP A 28 -10.36 -1.78 5.80
CA ASP A 28 -10.60 -3.02 5.07
C ASP A 28 -11.92 -2.98 4.30
N LEU A 29 -12.98 -2.55 4.96
CA LEU A 29 -14.29 -2.47 4.32
C LEU A 29 -14.29 -1.50 3.14
N TYR A 30 -13.57 -0.40 3.27
CA TYR A 30 -13.55 0.63 2.25
C TYR A 30 -12.63 0.26 1.07
N TYR A 31 -11.41 -0.13 1.34
CA TYR A 31 -10.40 -0.34 0.29
C TYR A 31 -10.41 -1.76 -0.28
N ASN A 32 -10.66 -2.77 0.55
CA ASN A 32 -10.62 -4.16 0.09
C ASN A 32 -11.99 -4.69 -0.31
N GLN A 33 -13.04 -4.33 0.41
CA GLN A 33 -14.38 -4.81 0.13
C GLN A 33 -15.22 -3.83 -0.67
N ASP A 34 -14.67 -2.67 -0.95
CA ASP A 34 -15.27 -1.67 -1.83
C ASP A 34 -16.65 -1.18 -1.39
N LEU A 35 -16.88 -1.12 -0.07
CA LEU A 35 -18.12 -0.59 0.47
C LEU A 35 -18.11 0.94 0.45
N SER A 36 -19.31 1.51 0.31
CA SER A 36 -19.47 2.96 0.44
C SER A 36 -19.40 3.37 1.90
N LEU A 37 -19.21 4.69 2.13
CA LEU A 37 -19.19 5.20 3.50
C LEU A 37 -20.50 4.90 4.23
N SER A 38 -21.63 4.99 3.53
CA SER A 38 -22.93 4.70 4.12
C SER A 38 -23.08 3.23 4.48
N GLU A 39 -22.61 2.34 3.64
CA GLU A 39 -22.65 0.91 3.91
C GLU A 39 -21.78 0.55 5.11
N ILE A 40 -20.60 1.16 5.21
CA ILE A 40 -19.71 0.94 6.34
C ILE A 40 -20.35 1.46 7.62
N ALA A 41 -20.98 2.63 7.55
CA ALA A 41 -21.65 3.23 8.70
C ALA A 41 -22.75 2.32 9.24
N GLU A 42 -23.53 1.73 8.36
CA GLU A 42 -24.56 0.77 8.74
C GLU A 42 -23.97 -0.46 9.41
N GLU A 43 -22.94 -1.01 8.81
CA GLU A 43 -22.33 -2.24 9.33
C GLU A 43 -21.61 -1.99 10.66
N ALA A 44 -20.95 -0.86 10.81
CA ALA A 44 -20.20 -0.53 12.02
C ALA A 44 -21.07 0.09 13.13
N GLY A 45 -22.30 0.48 12.82
CA GLY A 45 -23.18 1.10 13.79
C GLY A 45 -22.76 2.51 14.18
N ILE A 46 -22.15 3.24 13.26
CA ILE A 46 -21.75 4.63 13.48
C ILE A 46 -22.27 5.49 12.34
N THR A 47 -22.04 6.80 12.42
CA THR A 47 -22.52 7.72 11.40
C THR A 47 -21.59 7.68 10.18
N ARG A 48 -22.11 8.10 9.02
CA ARG A 48 -21.32 8.24 7.81
C ARG A 48 -20.14 9.19 8.04
N GLN A 49 -20.37 10.29 8.74
CA GLN A 49 -19.31 11.23 9.08
C GLN A 49 -18.26 10.58 9.98
N GLY A 50 -18.69 9.73 10.91
CA GLY A 50 -17.79 8.98 11.77
C GLY A 50 -16.89 8.04 10.99
N VAL A 51 -17.43 7.38 9.95
CA VAL A 51 -16.63 6.55 9.05
C VAL A 51 -15.60 7.40 8.31
N HIS A 52 -16.04 8.52 7.75
CA HIS A 52 -15.15 9.45 7.05
C HIS A 52 -13.98 9.87 7.94
N ASP A 53 -14.28 10.27 9.17
CA ASP A 53 -13.26 10.73 10.11
C ASP A 53 -12.30 9.61 10.50
N THR A 54 -12.82 8.41 10.70
CA THR A 54 -12.01 7.25 11.04
C THR A 54 -11.03 6.92 9.92
N LEU A 55 -11.53 6.91 8.67
CA LEU A 55 -10.68 6.66 7.51
C LEU A 55 -9.64 7.75 7.33
N ALA A 56 -10.02 9.02 7.50
CA ALA A 56 -9.08 10.13 7.36
C ALA A 56 -7.94 10.03 8.38
N ARG A 57 -8.26 9.64 9.61
CA ARG A 57 -7.23 9.46 10.65
C ARG A 57 -6.34 8.27 10.34
N ALA A 58 -6.92 7.16 9.88
CA ALA A 58 -6.15 5.99 9.51
C ALA A 58 -5.16 6.34 8.40
N GLU A 59 -5.63 7.01 7.36
CA GLU A 59 -4.76 7.42 6.25
C GLU A 59 -3.65 8.35 6.71
N SER A 60 -3.96 9.27 7.62
CA SER A 60 -2.95 10.17 8.18
C SER A 60 -1.86 9.42 8.94
N VAL A 61 -2.25 8.46 9.76
CA VAL A 61 -1.28 7.65 10.51
C VAL A 61 -0.34 6.93 9.56
N LEU A 62 -0.91 6.31 8.54
CA LEU A 62 -0.11 5.54 7.56
C LEU A 62 0.85 6.45 6.80
N ARG A 63 0.38 7.59 6.32
CA ARG A 63 1.22 8.54 5.57
C ARG A 63 2.32 9.14 6.42
N ASN A 64 1.98 9.51 7.66
CA ASN A 64 2.97 10.06 8.58
C ASN A 64 4.08 9.06 8.86
N MET A 65 3.73 7.78 8.97
CA MET A 65 4.73 6.77 9.23
C MET A 65 5.68 6.60 8.03
N GLU A 66 5.15 6.60 6.83
CA GLU A 66 5.99 6.53 5.63
C GLU A 66 6.88 7.78 5.50
N ASP A 67 6.32 8.95 5.80
CA ASP A 67 7.10 10.19 5.79
C ASP A 67 8.28 10.13 6.75
N LYS A 68 8.10 9.48 7.90
CA LYS A 68 9.16 9.37 8.90
C LYS A 68 10.16 8.28 8.61
N THR A 69 9.71 7.14 8.12
CA THR A 69 10.58 5.97 7.94
C THR A 69 11.13 5.83 6.54
N GLY A 70 10.34 6.18 5.53
CA GLY A 70 10.73 5.99 4.14
C GLY A 70 10.91 4.52 3.74
N CYS A 71 10.35 3.59 4.49
CA CYS A 71 10.56 2.16 4.25
C CYS A 71 10.04 1.71 2.89
N ILE A 72 8.86 2.17 2.48
CA ILE A 72 8.29 1.79 1.20
C ILE A 72 9.14 2.35 0.06
N ALA A 73 9.51 3.64 0.16
CA ALA A 73 10.34 4.27 -0.87
C ALA A 73 11.68 3.56 -1.04
N ARG A 74 12.30 3.17 0.08
CA ARG A 74 13.56 2.43 0.02
C ARG A 74 13.37 1.05 -0.58
N ALA A 75 12.30 0.35 -0.20
CA ALA A 75 12.01 -0.97 -0.74
C ALA A 75 11.78 -0.92 -2.25
N GLU A 76 11.06 0.09 -2.72
CA GLU A 76 10.81 0.27 -4.15
C GLU A 76 12.10 0.54 -4.92
N ARG A 77 12.98 1.38 -4.36
CA ARG A 77 14.28 1.65 -4.98
C ARG A 77 15.15 0.39 -5.04
N THR A 78 15.15 -0.38 -3.95
CA THR A 78 15.90 -1.63 -3.90
C THR A 78 15.39 -2.62 -4.93
N GLN A 79 14.07 -2.77 -5.04
CA GLN A 79 13.49 -3.66 -6.02
C GLN A 79 13.78 -3.22 -7.45
N ALA A 80 13.74 -1.93 -7.72
CA ALA A 80 14.07 -1.41 -9.04
C ALA A 80 15.53 -1.73 -9.40
N ALA A 81 16.44 -1.54 -8.45
CA ALA A 81 17.85 -1.87 -8.67
C ALA A 81 18.04 -3.37 -8.91
N LEU A 82 17.35 -4.21 -8.15
CA LEU A 82 17.42 -5.66 -8.33
C LEU A 82 16.89 -6.08 -9.68
N ARG A 83 15.80 -5.47 -10.14
CA ARG A 83 15.26 -5.76 -11.47
C ARG A 83 16.26 -5.42 -12.56
N GLU A 84 16.97 -4.31 -12.43
CA GLU A 84 18.02 -3.93 -13.39
C GLU A 84 19.15 -4.94 -13.40
N ILE A 85 19.59 -5.39 -12.24
CA ILE A 85 20.64 -6.38 -12.11
C ILE A 85 20.19 -7.69 -12.74
N CYS A 86 18.98 -8.13 -12.47
CA CYS A 86 18.43 -9.35 -13.06
C CYS A 86 18.32 -9.24 -14.57
N ALA A 87 17.87 -8.10 -15.08
CA ALA A 87 17.77 -7.89 -16.52
C ALA A 87 19.14 -7.95 -17.20
N SER A 88 20.15 -7.33 -16.57
CA SER A 88 21.52 -7.36 -17.08
C SER A 88 22.08 -8.78 -17.08
N ALA A 89 21.83 -9.53 -15.99
CA ALA A 89 22.28 -10.91 -15.91
C ALA A 89 21.62 -11.78 -16.98
N GLN A 90 20.32 -11.61 -17.20
CA GLN A 90 19.61 -12.35 -18.22
C GLN A 90 20.12 -12.01 -19.62
N ALA A 91 20.41 -10.74 -19.86
CA ALA A 91 20.99 -10.33 -21.14
C ALA A 91 22.32 -11.00 -21.41
N LEU A 92 23.16 -11.13 -20.37
CA LEU A 92 24.44 -11.84 -20.49
C LEU A 92 24.25 -13.33 -20.75
N LEU A 93 23.26 -13.92 -20.08
CA LEU A 93 22.97 -15.35 -20.26
C LEU A 93 22.42 -15.65 -21.63
N SER A 94 21.80 -14.71 -22.30
CA SER A 94 21.22 -14.90 -23.61
C SER A 94 22.19 -14.61 -24.76
N VAL A 95 23.41 -14.18 -24.45
CA VAL A 95 24.43 -13.97 -25.48
C VAL A 95 24.81 -15.32 -26.08
N PRO A 96 24.73 -15.48 -27.43
CA PRO A 96 25.08 -16.75 -28.04
C PRO A 96 26.54 -17.11 -27.76
N GLU A 97 26.77 -18.36 -27.46
CA GLU A 97 28.11 -18.84 -27.16
C GLU A 97 29.08 -18.63 -28.31
N ALA A 98 28.60 -18.79 -29.52
CA ALA A 98 29.43 -18.60 -30.73
C ALA A 98 29.94 -17.16 -30.81
N SER A 99 29.22 -16.18 -30.32
CA SER A 99 29.66 -14.80 -30.33
C SER A 99 30.68 -14.49 -29.24
N ALA A 100 30.86 -15.37 -28.30
CA ALA A 100 31.86 -15.22 -27.25
C ALA A 100 33.27 -15.67 -27.76
N GLN A 101 33.32 -16.24 -28.90
CA GLN A 101 34.58 -16.65 -29.51
C GLN A 101 35.16 -15.58 -30.41
#